data_bb4ed67cffa2ce027cfa31ad201049e0
#
_entry.id   bb4ed67cffa2ce027cfa31ad201049e0
#
_cell.length_a   1.000
_cell.length_b   1.000
_cell.length_c   1.000
_cell.angle_alpha   90.00
_cell.angle_beta   90.00
_cell.angle_gamma   90.00
#
_symmetry.space_group_name_H-M   'P 1'
#
loop_
_entity.id
_entity.type
_entity.pdbx_description
1 polymer ?
#
loop_
_entity_poly.entity_id
_entity_poly.type
_entity_poly.pdbx_seq_one_letter_code
_entity_poly.pdbx_strand_id
1 'polypeptide(L)'
;VIYLSIFGYIQLSGLTATYLTYFYSWRYMHYLAVGLLLAVILLSHLFLRPFYLRPPLPLYGIDWVGLVLWSVVLLLTAFTCNSGDYYDWFDSPYIRLALVCAFFFLTLNLYRMGHIRHPYVEAETFKYKHFFTVMFLFFALNFLTAVSTVLQGVYTGGILHYDTLNNVSLNFPSLLGVGLGALASWLVLARLRTGYKMATFIGFVLVVSYLIIMYFLISPDTNIEKLYLPVVLRNMGNTMIYIVLTTYLSQIIPFRHFFQSLCAVGFVREGIGGPIATAVVSRLFKITVQSNYYTLGGVLDSLNPVTVRLPFSIYFGELQRQVILVSVKEVFGYAVLAGILLLIFILFARYTKVVHRIKVFRVPVVGRLFAMGFSKEGRKEDTIR
;
A
#
# COMPACT_ATOMS: atom_id res chain seq x y z
N VAL A 1 -0.42 -0.58 16.51
CA VAL A 1 -1.50 -1.58 16.50
C VAL A 1 -2.35 -1.45 15.24
N ILE A 2 -2.98 -0.30 14.93
CA ILE A 2 -3.92 -0.12 13.80
C ILE A 2 -3.34 -0.60 12.46
N TYR A 3 -2.14 -0.14 12.09
CA TYR A 3 -1.52 -0.54 10.82
C TYR A 3 -1.13 -2.02 10.80
N LEU A 4 -0.70 -2.57 11.93
CA LEU A 4 -0.44 -4.01 12.06
C LEU A 4 -1.72 -4.82 11.78
N SER A 5 -2.86 -4.38 12.34
CA SER A 5 -4.14 -5.03 12.09
C SER A 5 -4.55 -4.92 10.62
N ILE A 6 -4.52 -3.72 10.03
CA ILE A 6 -4.94 -3.52 8.63
C ILE A 6 -4.11 -4.38 7.67
N PHE A 7 -2.79 -4.26 7.70
CA PHE A 7 -1.92 -5.02 6.80
C PHE A 7 -1.91 -6.52 7.10
N GLY A 8 -2.03 -6.90 8.38
CA GLY A 8 -2.16 -8.30 8.79
C GLY A 8 -3.44 -8.94 8.26
N TYR A 9 -4.58 -8.24 8.37
CA TYR A 9 -5.86 -8.75 7.84
C TYR A 9 -5.86 -8.87 6.32
N ILE A 10 -5.19 -7.97 5.58
CA ILE A 10 -5.06 -8.09 4.12
C ILE A 10 -4.37 -9.40 3.75
N GLN A 11 -3.28 -9.78 4.43
CA GLN A 11 -2.58 -11.04 4.15
C GLN A 11 -3.40 -12.27 4.56
N LEU A 12 -4.07 -12.22 5.73
CA LEU A 12 -4.93 -13.29 6.21
C LEU A 12 -6.16 -13.48 5.32
N SER A 13 -6.76 -12.40 4.83
CA SER A 13 -7.91 -12.49 3.92
C SER A 13 -7.53 -13.15 2.60
N GLY A 14 -6.35 -12.84 2.05
CA GLY A 14 -5.83 -13.51 0.86
C GLY A 14 -5.63 -15.01 1.06
N LEU A 15 -5.05 -15.42 2.20
CA LEU A 15 -4.93 -16.83 2.57
C LEU A 15 -6.27 -17.52 2.64
N THR A 16 -7.19 -17.00 3.46
CA THR A 16 -8.51 -17.63 3.68
C THR A 16 -9.34 -17.69 2.40
N ALA A 17 -9.34 -16.64 1.59
CA ALA A 17 -10.06 -16.61 0.32
C ALA A 17 -9.54 -17.68 -0.65
N THR A 18 -8.22 -17.80 -0.80
CA THR A 18 -7.63 -18.79 -1.72
C THR A 18 -7.88 -20.21 -1.26
N TYR A 19 -7.70 -20.52 0.04
CA TYR A 19 -8.00 -21.86 0.56
C TYR A 19 -9.47 -22.24 0.39
N LEU A 20 -10.40 -21.33 0.67
CA LEU A 20 -11.83 -21.59 0.52
C LEU A 20 -12.23 -21.79 -0.94
N THR A 21 -11.69 -20.99 -1.85
CA THR A 21 -12.00 -21.11 -3.29
C THR A 21 -11.36 -22.34 -3.91
N TYR A 22 -10.18 -22.74 -3.49
CA TYR A 22 -9.45 -23.89 -4.04
C TYR A 22 -10.05 -25.23 -3.58
N PHE A 23 -10.29 -25.40 -2.26
CA PHE A 23 -10.74 -26.67 -1.70
C PHE A 23 -12.26 -26.87 -1.70
N TYR A 24 -13.03 -25.77 -1.74
CA TYR A 24 -14.50 -25.85 -1.68
C TYR A 24 -15.12 -25.18 -2.91
N SER A 25 -15.58 -23.95 -2.76
CA SER A 25 -16.08 -23.13 -3.86
C SER A 25 -16.03 -21.65 -3.50
N TRP A 26 -16.09 -20.77 -4.52
CA TRP A 26 -16.09 -19.32 -4.33
C TRP A 26 -17.26 -18.81 -3.43
N ARG A 27 -18.37 -19.57 -3.34
CA ARG A 27 -19.53 -19.21 -2.51
C ARG A 27 -19.19 -19.21 -1.02
N TYR A 28 -18.32 -20.10 -0.55
CA TYR A 28 -17.92 -20.17 0.87
C TYR A 28 -17.18 -18.92 1.35
N MET A 29 -16.51 -18.21 0.45
CA MET A 29 -15.89 -16.92 0.77
C MET A 29 -16.96 -15.88 1.18
N HIS A 30 -18.11 -15.85 0.48
CA HIS A 30 -19.23 -14.98 0.85
C HIS A 30 -19.89 -15.38 2.16
N TYR A 31 -20.07 -16.69 2.38
CA TYR A 31 -20.64 -17.18 3.65
C TYR A 31 -19.72 -16.85 4.83
N LEU A 32 -18.41 -16.98 4.67
CA LEU A 32 -17.45 -16.56 5.69
C LEU A 32 -17.55 -15.06 5.97
N ALA A 33 -17.59 -14.24 4.93
CA ALA A 33 -17.71 -12.78 5.07
C ALA A 33 -19.00 -12.38 5.82
N VAL A 34 -20.13 -12.96 5.46
CA VAL A 34 -21.41 -12.73 6.15
C VAL A 34 -21.33 -13.22 7.62
N GLY A 35 -20.76 -14.39 7.86
CA GLY A 35 -20.58 -14.93 9.22
C GLY A 35 -19.73 -14.03 10.10
N LEU A 36 -18.61 -13.52 9.55
CA LEU A 36 -17.74 -12.56 10.26
C LEU A 36 -18.46 -11.24 10.55
N LEU A 37 -19.23 -10.70 9.61
CA LEU A 37 -20.02 -9.47 9.81
C LEU A 37 -21.07 -9.68 10.91
N LEU A 38 -21.79 -10.79 10.90
CA LEU A 38 -22.74 -11.12 11.96
C LEU A 38 -22.06 -11.27 13.32
N ALA A 39 -20.90 -11.93 13.37
CA ALA A 39 -20.10 -12.02 14.59
C ALA A 39 -19.66 -10.66 15.11
N VAL A 40 -19.20 -9.74 14.25
CA VAL A 40 -18.84 -8.37 14.64
C VAL A 40 -20.05 -7.60 15.17
N ILE A 41 -21.22 -7.69 14.53
CA ILE A 41 -22.45 -7.05 14.98
C ILE A 41 -22.83 -7.59 16.36
N LEU A 42 -22.83 -8.91 16.56
CA LEU A 42 -23.17 -9.54 17.83
C LEU A 42 -22.19 -9.16 18.95
N LEU A 43 -20.88 -9.22 18.68
CA LEU A 43 -19.85 -8.83 19.64
C LEU A 43 -19.93 -7.34 19.97
N SER A 44 -20.19 -6.48 18.98
CA SER A 44 -20.34 -5.04 19.21
C SER A 44 -21.57 -4.75 20.10
N HIS A 45 -22.67 -5.47 19.86
CA HIS A 45 -23.87 -5.32 20.68
C HIS A 45 -23.67 -5.81 22.14
N LEU A 46 -22.92 -6.90 22.31
CA LEU A 46 -22.66 -7.46 23.64
C LEU A 46 -21.62 -6.66 24.45
N PHE A 47 -20.55 -6.21 23.82
CA PHE A 47 -19.42 -5.63 24.53
C PHE A 47 -19.32 -4.10 24.45
N LEU A 48 -19.87 -3.47 23.40
CA LEU A 48 -19.84 -2.02 23.27
C LEU A 48 -21.08 -1.41 23.93
N ARG A 49 -20.84 -0.63 24.99
CA ARG A 49 -21.90 0.21 25.54
C ARG A 49 -22.20 1.35 24.58
N PRO A 50 -23.48 1.70 24.34
CA PRO A 50 -23.86 2.82 23.49
C PRO A 50 -23.26 4.10 24.08
N PHE A 51 -22.29 4.68 23.37
CA PHE A 51 -21.70 5.96 23.75
C PHE A 51 -22.42 7.07 23.03
N TYR A 52 -23.27 7.76 23.75
CA TYR A 52 -23.97 8.96 23.23
C TYR A 52 -23.04 10.16 23.29
N LEU A 53 -22.57 10.62 22.12
CA LEU A 53 -21.89 11.91 21.97
C LEU A 53 -22.87 13.02 22.26
N ARG A 54 -22.65 13.74 23.34
CA ARG A 54 -23.41 14.95 23.66
C ARG A 54 -22.45 16.15 23.61
N PRO A 55 -22.72 17.17 22.81
CA PRO A 55 -23.87 17.41 21.91
C PRO A 55 -23.77 16.61 20.60
N PRO A 56 -24.91 16.35 19.91
CA PRO A 56 -24.92 15.69 18.61
C PRO A 56 -24.15 16.53 17.61
N LEU A 57 -23.28 15.89 16.80
CA LEU A 57 -22.53 16.56 15.75
C LEU A 57 -23.49 16.99 14.63
N PRO A 58 -23.45 18.25 14.20
CA PRO A 58 -24.34 18.75 13.15
C PRO A 58 -23.95 18.16 11.79
N LEU A 59 -24.77 17.24 11.28
CA LEU A 59 -24.55 16.59 9.97
C LEU A 59 -24.69 17.54 8.79
N TYR A 60 -25.37 18.67 8.96
CA TYR A 60 -25.49 19.72 7.94
C TYR A 60 -24.18 20.47 7.66
N GLY A 61 -23.18 20.32 8.52
CA GLY A 61 -21.84 20.87 8.30
C GLY A 61 -20.95 20.00 7.40
N ILE A 62 -21.43 18.83 6.96
CA ILE A 62 -20.65 17.95 6.08
C ILE A 62 -20.83 18.36 4.63
N ASP A 63 -19.72 18.55 3.92
CA ASP A 63 -19.72 18.87 2.49
C ASP A 63 -19.95 17.61 1.63
N TRP A 64 -21.22 17.21 1.51
CA TRP A 64 -21.62 16.05 0.70
C TRP A 64 -21.29 16.23 -0.78
N VAL A 65 -21.40 17.45 -1.30
CA VAL A 65 -21.09 17.73 -2.71
C VAL A 65 -19.59 17.59 -2.96
N GLY A 66 -18.75 18.10 -2.05
CA GLY A 66 -17.30 17.92 -2.14
C GLY A 66 -16.90 16.43 -2.07
N LEU A 67 -17.54 15.64 -1.21
CA LEU A 67 -17.33 14.21 -1.13
C LEU A 67 -17.66 13.51 -2.44
N VAL A 68 -18.81 13.81 -3.06
CA VAL A 68 -19.23 13.22 -4.34
C VAL A 68 -18.25 13.63 -5.45
N LEU A 69 -17.85 14.91 -5.51
CA LEU A 69 -16.89 15.38 -6.51
C LEU A 69 -15.54 14.67 -6.39
N TRP A 70 -15.00 14.51 -5.16
CA TRP A 70 -13.78 13.73 -4.94
C TRP A 70 -13.94 12.29 -5.37
N SER A 71 -15.07 11.65 -5.03
CA SER A 71 -15.33 10.26 -5.42
C SER A 71 -15.38 10.08 -6.94
N VAL A 72 -16.02 11.00 -7.67
CA VAL A 72 -16.07 10.99 -9.14
C VAL A 72 -14.67 11.13 -9.73
N VAL A 73 -13.85 12.06 -9.24
CA VAL A 73 -12.47 12.24 -9.70
C VAL A 73 -11.65 10.97 -9.50
N LEU A 74 -11.72 10.36 -8.31
CA LEU A 74 -10.97 9.14 -7.99
C LEU A 74 -11.43 7.96 -8.86
N LEU A 75 -12.74 7.78 -9.07
CA LEU A 75 -13.29 6.72 -9.92
C LEU A 75 -12.89 6.89 -11.38
N LEU A 76 -12.97 8.12 -11.93
CA LEU A 76 -12.55 8.39 -13.30
C LEU A 76 -11.04 8.18 -13.48
N THR A 77 -10.22 8.56 -12.51
CA THR A 77 -8.78 8.30 -12.54
C THR A 77 -8.49 6.80 -12.50
N ALA A 78 -9.14 6.07 -11.60
CA ALA A 78 -8.99 4.62 -11.51
C ALA A 78 -9.46 3.91 -12.79
N PHE A 79 -10.60 4.33 -13.37
CA PHE A 79 -11.09 3.83 -14.64
C PHE A 79 -10.07 4.04 -15.76
N THR A 80 -9.56 5.26 -15.91
CA THR A 80 -8.57 5.60 -16.94
C THR A 80 -7.31 4.76 -16.81
N CYS A 81 -6.78 4.59 -15.59
CA CYS A 81 -5.57 3.84 -15.35
C CYS A 81 -5.74 2.32 -15.53
N ASN A 82 -6.85 1.76 -15.07
CA ASN A 82 -7.08 0.32 -15.13
C ASN A 82 -7.53 -0.14 -16.52
N SER A 83 -8.30 0.70 -17.22
CA SER A 83 -8.86 0.35 -18.54
C SER A 83 -8.07 0.92 -19.71
N GLY A 84 -7.01 1.72 -19.43
CA GLY A 84 -6.20 2.37 -20.46
C GLY A 84 -5.62 1.39 -21.48
N ASP A 85 -5.08 0.28 -21.02
CA ASP A 85 -4.51 -0.77 -21.87
C ASP A 85 -5.55 -1.51 -22.73
N TYR A 86 -6.79 -1.61 -22.26
CA TYR A 86 -7.88 -2.26 -22.98
C TYR A 86 -8.43 -1.36 -24.09
N TYR A 87 -8.46 -0.05 -23.87
CA TYR A 87 -9.01 0.94 -24.79
C TYR A 87 -7.93 1.68 -25.60
N ASP A 88 -6.70 1.17 -25.68
CA ASP A 88 -5.58 1.80 -26.40
C ASP A 88 -5.29 3.25 -25.96
N TRP A 89 -5.46 3.53 -24.66
CA TRP A 89 -5.12 4.80 -24.03
C TRP A 89 -5.78 6.01 -24.73
N PHE A 90 -4.96 6.97 -25.17
CA PHE A 90 -5.45 8.25 -25.73
C PHE A 90 -6.09 8.12 -27.12
N ASP A 91 -6.01 6.98 -27.79
CA ASP A 91 -6.65 6.76 -29.08
C ASP A 91 -8.16 6.54 -28.92
N SER A 92 -8.59 6.06 -27.75
CA SER A 92 -9.99 5.86 -27.42
C SER A 92 -10.71 7.16 -27.01
N PRO A 93 -11.91 7.42 -27.55
CA PRO A 93 -12.74 8.54 -27.12
C PRO A 93 -13.21 8.40 -25.66
N TYR A 94 -13.38 7.18 -25.16
CA TYR A 94 -13.81 6.94 -23.77
C TYR A 94 -12.77 7.36 -22.75
N ILE A 95 -11.49 7.07 -22.98
CA ILE A 95 -10.39 7.47 -22.10
C ILE A 95 -10.19 8.97 -22.15
N ARG A 96 -10.26 9.57 -23.34
CA ARG A 96 -10.16 11.04 -23.49
C ARG A 96 -11.29 11.74 -22.74
N LEU A 97 -12.54 11.26 -22.91
CA LEU A 97 -13.68 11.81 -22.18
C LEU A 97 -13.52 11.67 -20.66
N ALA A 98 -13.11 10.48 -20.18
CA ALA A 98 -12.89 10.25 -18.76
C ALA A 98 -11.83 11.19 -18.16
N LEU A 99 -10.75 11.44 -18.89
CA LEU A 99 -9.70 12.39 -18.46
C LEU A 99 -10.20 13.84 -18.43
N VAL A 100 -10.93 14.27 -19.46
CA VAL A 100 -11.51 15.61 -19.51
C VAL A 100 -12.50 15.81 -18.36
N CYS A 101 -13.38 14.83 -18.13
CA CYS A 101 -14.30 14.86 -17.01
C CYS A 101 -13.57 14.85 -15.65
N ALA A 102 -12.55 14.01 -15.47
CA ALA A 102 -11.76 13.98 -14.25
C ALA A 102 -11.12 15.34 -13.96
N PHE A 103 -10.51 15.96 -14.97
CA PHE A 103 -9.91 17.29 -14.86
C PHE A 103 -10.95 18.38 -14.56
N PHE A 104 -12.10 18.33 -15.24
CA PHE A 104 -13.18 19.27 -14.99
C PHE A 104 -13.71 19.17 -13.55
N PHE A 105 -14.03 17.97 -13.07
CA PHE A 105 -14.51 17.77 -11.70
C PHE A 105 -13.45 18.08 -10.65
N LEU A 106 -12.16 17.82 -10.94
CA LEU A 106 -11.07 18.21 -10.06
C LEU A 106 -10.97 19.75 -9.94
N THR A 107 -10.98 20.46 -11.07
CA THR A 107 -10.94 21.94 -11.07
C THR A 107 -12.14 22.55 -10.38
N LEU A 108 -13.33 22.01 -10.62
CA LEU A 108 -14.56 22.42 -9.93
C LEU A 108 -14.46 22.22 -8.42
N ASN A 109 -13.91 21.08 -7.98
CA ASN A 109 -13.75 20.76 -6.57
C ASN A 109 -12.69 21.66 -5.91
N LEU A 110 -11.56 21.92 -6.57
CA LEU A 110 -10.54 22.86 -6.10
C LEU A 110 -11.07 24.29 -5.99
N TYR A 111 -11.83 24.75 -6.98
CA TYR A 111 -12.51 26.05 -6.93
C TYR A 111 -13.46 26.12 -5.74
N ARG A 112 -14.31 25.12 -5.58
CA ARG A 112 -15.26 25.00 -4.47
C ARG A 112 -14.56 24.98 -3.11
N MET A 113 -13.43 24.29 -2.96
CA MET A 113 -12.64 24.22 -1.73
C MET A 113 -12.17 25.60 -1.24
N GLY A 114 -11.94 26.53 -2.17
CA GLY A 114 -11.54 27.90 -1.82
C GLY A 114 -12.70 28.82 -1.40
N HIS A 115 -13.96 28.48 -1.74
CA HIS A 115 -15.11 29.38 -1.56
C HIS A 115 -16.07 28.92 -0.47
N ILE A 116 -16.04 27.67 -0.04
CA ILE A 116 -16.95 27.12 0.96
C ILE A 116 -16.34 27.19 2.35
N ARG A 117 -17.19 27.49 3.33
CA ARG A 117 -16.79 27.66 4.73
C ARG A 117 -16.27 26.38 5.40
N HIS A 118 -16.82 25.21 5.00
CA HIS A 118 -16.44 23.89 5.53
C HIS A 118 -16.29 22.90 4.39
N PRO A 119 -15.20 22.99 3.58
CA PRO A 119 -14.97 22.04 2.51
C PRO A 119 -14.59 20.67 3.06
N TYR A 120 -14.81 19.60 2.27
CA TYR A 120 -14.44 18.23 2.64
C TYR A 120 -12.95 18.08 2.98
N VAL A 121 -12.09 18.74 2.20
CA VAL A 121 -10.66 18.92 2.51
C VAL A 121 -10.37 20.40 2.56
N GLU A 122 -9.85 20.88 3.68
CA GLU A 122 -9.51 22.31 3.83
C GLU A 122 -8.21 22.65 3.10
N ALA A 123 -8.23 23.77 2.34
CA ALA A 123 -7.05 24.27 1.62
C ALA A 123 -5.87 24.60 2.56
N GLU A 124 -6.16 24.91 3.83
CA GLU A 124 -5.15 25.16 4.85
C GLU A 124 -4.25 23.95 5.10
N THR A 125 -4.77 22.73 4.91
CA THR A 125 -4.02 21.48 5.06
C THR A 125 -2.79 21.45 4.15
N PHE A 126 -2.90 22.01 2.96
CA PHE A 126 -1.80 22.04 1.99
C PHE A 126 -0.73 23.09 2.31
N LYS A 127 -1.01 24.07 3.19
CA LYS A 127 -0.05 25.11 3.58
C LYS A 127 0.97 24.63 4.63
N TYR A 128 0.71 23.49 5.27
CA TYR A 128 1.64 22.98 6.29
C TYR A 128 2.96 22.53 5.68
N LYS A 129 4.03 22.97 6.32
CA LYS A 129 5.40 22.65 5.91
C LYS A 129 5.60 21.13 5.87
N HIS A 130 6.23 20.65 4.82
CA HIS A 130 6.52 19.22 4.58
C HIS A 130 5.30 18.31 4.32
N PHE A 131 4.08 18.83 4.24
CA PHE A 131 2.91 18.04 3.86
C PHE A 131 3.09 17.41 2.46
N PHE A 132 3.51 18.23 1.49
CA PHE A 132 3.80 17.75 0.13
C PHE A 132 4.95 16.73 0.09
N THR A 133 5.94 16.84 0.99
CA THR A 133 7.02 15.84 1.09
C THR A 133 6.46 14.47 1.50
N VAL A 134 5.52 14.44 2.46
CA VAL A 134 4.86 13.19 2.86
C VAL A 134 4.02 12.61 1.72
N MET A 135 3.25 13.45 1.02
CA MET A 135 2.47 13.02 -0.15
C MET A 135 3.37 12.44 -1.25
N PHE A 136 4.46 13.13 -1.57
CA PHE A 136 5.43 12.66 -2.56
C PHE A 136 6.07 11.32 -2.16
N LEU A 137 6.43 11.14 -0.90
CA LEU A 137 7.01 9.88 -0.42
C LEU A 137 6.01 8.72 -0.48
N PHE A 138 4.73 8.95 -0.18
CA PHE A 138 3.72 7.93 -0.38
C PHE A 138 3.49 7.61 -1.86
N PHE A 139 3.49 8.64 -2.72
CA PHE A 139 3.38 8.45 -4.16
C PHE A 139 4.57 7.65 -4.72
N ALA A 140 5.80 8.00 -4.33
CA ALA A 140 7.00 7.28 -4.70
C ALA A 140 7.00 5.81 -4.19
N LEU A 141 6.49 5.58 -2.97
CA LEU A 141 6.34 4.24 -2.43
C LEU A 141 5.41 3.39 -3.33
N ASN A 142 4.30 3.97 -3.81
CA ASN A 142 3.39 3.27 -4.71
C ASN A 142 4.07 2.84 -6.01
N PHE A 143 4.94 3.67 -6.58
CA PHE A 143 5.72 3.28 -7.77
C PHE A 143 6.65 2.10 -7.50
N LEU A 144 7.37 2.10 -6.38
CA LEU A 144 8.26 0.99 -6.05
C LEU A 144 7.50 -0.30 -5.73
N THR A 145 6.34 -0.19 -5.10
CA THR A 145 5.51 -1.36 -4.77
C THR A 145 4.71 -1.88 -5.96
N ALA A 146 4.30 -1.01 -6.89
CA ALA A 146 3.60 -1.39 -8.11
C ALA A 146 4.40 -2.38 -8.96
N VAL A 147 5.74 -2.25 -8.98
CA VAL A 147 6.62 -3.21 -9.67
C VAL A 147 6.39 -4.62 -9.15
N SER A 148 6.33 -4.80 -7.84
CA SER A 148 6.06 -6.12 -7.27
C SER A 148 4.61 -6.58 -7.51
N THR A 149 3.64 -5.67 -7.46
CA THR A 149 2.23 -6.01 -7.66
C THR A 149 1.97 -6.48 -9.09
N VAL A 150 2.56 -5.82 -10.09
CA VAL A 150 2.39 -6.14 -11.50
C VAL A 150 3.24 -7.34 -11.92
N LEU A 151 4.52 -7.36 -11.55
CA LEU A 151 5.47 -8.32 -12.11
C LEU A 151 5.60 -9.62 -11.31
N GLN A 152 5.29 -9.62 -10.01
CA GLN A 152 5.39 -10.84 -9.20
C GLN A 152 4.42 -11.91 -9.72
N GLY A 153 3.19 -11.54 -10.07
CA GLY A 153 2.21 -12.47 -10.65
C GLY A 153 2.65 -13.01 -12.02
N VAL A 154 3.20 -12.12 -12.88
CA VAL A 154 3.74 -12.52 -14.18
C VAL A 154 4.93 -13.49 -14.02
N TYR A 155 5.80 -13.24 -13.05
CA TYR A 155 6.97 -14.09 -12.78
C TYR A 155 6.56 -15.44 -12.20
N THR A 156 5.76 -15.47 -11.13
CA THR A 156 5.41 -16.72 -10.45
C THR A 156 4.40 -17.57 -11.24
N GLY A 157 3.40 -16.94 -11.87
CA GLY A 157 2.39 -17.64 -12.66
C GLY A 157 2.81 -17.88 -14.12
N GLY A 158 3.41 -16.87 -14.77
CA GLY A 158 3.75 -16.96 -16.20
C GLY A 158 5.07 -17.66 -16.50
N ILE A 159 6.11 -17.52 -15.67
CA ILE A 159 7.44 -18.11 -15.90
C ILE A 159 7.65 -19.38 -15.09
N LEU A 160 7.36 -19.33 -13.78
CA LEU A 160 7.57 -20.46 -12.86
C LEU A 160 6.40 -21.46 -12.87
N HIS A 161 5.27 -21.10 -13.49
CA HIS A 161 4.05 -21.91 -13.56
C HIS A 161 3.54 -22.40 -12.21
N TYR A 162 3.74 -21.60 -11.14
CA TYR A 162 3.21 -21.93 -9.84
C TYR A 162 1.70 -21.76 -9.80
N ASP A 163 1.03 -22.77 -9.24
CA ASP A 163 -0.41 -22.74 -8.98
C ASP A 163 -0.76 -21.68 -7.93
N THR A 164 -2.03 -21.26 -7.91
CA THR A 164 -2.58 -20.27 -6.99
C THR A 164 -2.30 -20.62 -5.51
N LEU A 165 -2.35 -21.91 -5.19
CA LEU A 165 -2.08 -22.39 -3.83
C LEU A 165 -0.62 -22.16 -3.41
N ASN A 166 0.33 -22.38 -4.33
CA ASN A 166 1.74 -22.13 -4.09
C ASN A 166 2.03 -20.61 -3.96
N ASN A 167 1.39 -19.79 -4.78
CA ASN A 167 1.53 -18.34 -4.72
C ASN A 167 1.02 -17.76 -3.40
N VAL A 168 -0.06 -18.31 -2.86
CA VAL A 168 -0.64 -17.84 -1.60
C VAL A 168 0.26 -18.13 -0.40
N SER A 169 1.18 -19.11 -0.51
CA SER A 169 2.18 -19.37 0.54
C SER A 169 3.05 -18.16 0.84
N LEU A 170 3.23 -17.24 -0.13
CA LEU A 170 3.95 -15.97 0.04
C LEU A 170 3.27 -15.00 1.02
N ASN A 171 2.01 -15.23 1.37
CA ASN A 171 1.31 -14.41 2.36
C ASN A 171 1.80 -14.68 3.79
N PHE A 172 2.35 -15.86 4.10
CA PHE A 172 2.96 -16.14 5.40
C PHE A 172 4.22 -15.28 5.65
N PRO A 173 5.24 -15.28 4.79
CA PRO A 173 6.37 -14.36 4.92
C PRO A 173 5.93 -12.88 4.84
N SER A 174 4.88 -12.56 4.08
CA SER A 174 4.31 -11.20 4.07
C SER A 174 3.79 -10.80 5.44
N LEU A 175 3.06 -11.67 6.13
CA LEU A 175 2.56 -11.43 7.48
C LEU A 175 3.70 -11.25 8.49
N LEU A 176 4.75 -12.08 8.41
CA LEU A 176 5.96 -11.90 9.22
C LEU A 176 6.61 -10.54 8.97
N GLY A 177 6.73 -10.13 7.70
CA GLY A 177 7.27 -8.83 7.32
C GLY A 177 6.47 -7.66 7.92
N VAL A 178 5.15 -7.73 7.90
CA VAL A 178 4.26 -6.73 8.53
C VAL A 178 4.51 -6.64 10.04
N GLY A 179 4.59 -7.79 10.72
CA GLY A 179 4.89 -7.86 12.16
C GLY A 179 6.24 -7.25 12.51
N LEU A 180 7.30 -7.65 11.79
CA LEU A 180 8.64 -7.13 11.98
C LEU A 180 8.73 -5.63 11.65
N GLY A 181 8.02 -5.15 10.63
CA GLY A 181 7.95 -3.74 10.27
C GLY A 181 7.30 -2.87 11.35
N ALA A 182 6.23 -3.38 11.97
CA ALA A 182 5.59 -2.71 13.10
C ALA A 182 6.50 -2.65 14.33
N LEU A 183 7.20 -3.76 14.64
CA LEU A 183 8.20 -3.83 15.74
C LEU A 183 9.37 -2.89 15.47
N ALA A 184 9.93 -2.90 14.25
CA ALA A 184 11.01 -2.02 13.85
C ALA A 184 10.62 -0.54 13.97
N SER A 185 9.42 -0.18 13.54
CA SER A 185 8.89 1.18 13.69
C SER A 185 8.81 1.60 15.16
N TRP A 186 8.32 0.71 16.02
CA TRP A 186 8.24 0.97 17.46
C TRP A 186 9.63 1.11 18.07
N LEU A 187 10.58 0.23 17.75
CA LEU A 187 11.96 0.30 18.24
C LEU A 187 12.64 1.59 17.81
N VAL A 188 12.56 1.94 16.54
CA VAL A 188 13.24 3.11 15.96
C VAL A 188 12.64 4.42 16.49
N LEU A 189 11.31 4.55 16.54
CA LEU A 189 10.66 5.79 16.96
C LEU A 189 10.54 5.93 18.48
N ALA A 190 10.14 4.86 19.18
CA ALA A 190 9.82 4.95 20.61
C ALA A 190 11.01 4.67 21.51
N ARG A 191 11.86 3.70 21.19
CA ARG A 191 12.97 3.28 22.03
C ARG A 191 14.27 4.00 21.68
N LEU A 192 14.67 3.98 20.41
CA LEU A 192 15.90 4.62 19.95
C LEU A 192 15.74 6.13 19.75
N ARG A 193 14.49 6.61 19.68
CA ARG A 193 14.14 8.03 19.47
C ARG A 193 14.89 8.64 18.27
N THR A 194 15.13 7.86 17.25
CA THR A 194 15.71 8.36 16.00
C THR A 194 14.74 9.33 15.31
N GLY A 195 15.30 10.28 14.57
CA GLY A 195 14.47 11.23 13.83
C GLY A 195 13.62 10.53 12.74
N TYR A 196 12.46 11.10 12.43
CA TYR A 196 11.56 10.58 11.37
C TYR A 196 12.27 10.40 10.02
N LYS A 197 13.25 11.26 9.72
CA LYS A 197 14.07 11.14 8.51
C LYS A 197 14.81 9.82 8.42
N MET A 198 15.54 9.44 9.49
CA MET A 198 16.27 8.17 9.53
C MET A 198 15.34 6.97 9.51
N ALA A 199 14.21 7.05 10.22
CA ALA A 199 13.21 5.98 10.20
C ALA A 199 12.62 5.78 8.79
N THR A 200 12.28 6.86 8.08
CA THR A 200 11.82 6.81 6.69
C THR A 200 12.90 6.23 5.77
N PHE A 201 14.14 6.69 5.93
CA PHE A 201 15.27 6.20 5.14
C PHE A 201 15.47 4.68 5.30
N ILE A 202 15.47 4.16 6.53
CA ILE A 202 15.58 2.72 6.81
C ILE A 202 14.43 1.95 6.14
N GLY A 203 13.19 2.45 6.22
CA GLY A 203 12.05 1.83 5.55
C GLY A 203 12.25 1.73 4.04
N PHE A 204 12.69 2.80 3.38
CA PHE A 204 12.96 2.78 1.93
C PHE A 204 14.17 1.91 1.57
N VAL A 205 15.20 1.86 2.40
CA VAL A 205 16.33 0.93 2.22
C VAL A 205 15.85 -0.51 2.17
N LEU A 206 14.92 -0.92 3.05
CA LEU A 206 14.35 -2.26 3.04
C LEU A 206 13.57 -2.56 1.74
N VAL A 207 12.79 -1.60 1.25
CA VAL A 207 12.05 -1.75 -0.03
C VAL A 207 13.02 -1.83 -1.21
N VAL A 208 14.05 -0.99 -1.25
CA VAL A 208 15.07 -1.02 -2.31
C VAL A 208 15.90 -2.30 -2.25
N SER A 209 16.24 -2.78 -1.05
CA SER A 209 16.92 -4.08 -0.87
C SER A 209 16.09 -5.24 -1.44
N TYR A 210 14.77 -5.21 -1.24
CA TYR A 210 13.87 -6.17 -1.89
C TYR A 210 14.02 -6.12 -3.42
N LEU A 211 13.96 -4.92 -4.03
CA LEU A 211 14.08 -4.78 -5.48
C LEU A 211 15.42 -5.28 -6.01
N ILE A 212 16.52 -5.00 -5.30
CA ILE A 212 17.88 -5.48 -5.65
C ILE A 212 17.92 -7.00 -5.58
N ILE A 213 17.46 -7.61 -4.49
CA ILE A 213 17.46 -9.07 -4.35
C ILE A 213 16.62 -9.72 -5.44
N MET A 214 15.43 -9.18 -5.75
CA MET A 214 14.59 -9.69 -6.83
C MET A 214 15.29 -9.61 -8.19
N TYR A 215 15.96 -8.49 -8.50
CA TYR A 215 16.71 -8.34 -9.73
C TYR A 215 17.73 -9.47 -9.98
N PHE A 216 18.47 -9.87 -8.93
CA PHE A 216 19.45 -10.96 -9.03
C PHE A 216 18.84 -12.35 -8.94
N LEU A 217 17.70 -12.48 -8.24
CA LEU A 217 17.05 -13.77 -7.97
C LEU A 217 16.22 -14.28 -9.18
N ILE A 218 15.73 -13.37 -10.04
CA ILE A 218 14.90 -13.73 -11.19
C ILE A 218 15.68 -14.64 -12.12
N SER A 219 15.28 -15.92 -12.15
CA SER A 219 15.79 -16.96 -13.03
C SER A 219 14.66 -17.94 -13.39
N PRO A 220 14.79 -18.74 -14.46
CA PRO A 220 13.73 -19.66 -14.88
C PRO A 220 13.45 -20.80 -13.89
N ASP A 221 14.42 -21.12 -13.00
CA ASP A 221 14.36 -22.28 -12.10
C ASP A 221 14.43 -21.89 -10.63
N THR A 222 13.83 -20.75 -10.27
CA THR A 222 13.84 -20.27 -8.88
C THR A 222 12.77 -20.97 -8.05
N ASN A 223 13.18 -21.57 -6.94
CA ASN A 223 12.24 -22.12 -5.96
C ASN A 223 11.50 -21.01 -5.21
N ILE A 224 10.22 -21.24 -4.88
CA ILE A 224 9.37 -20.27 -4.18
C ILE A 224 9.93 -19.85 -2.82
N GLU A 225 10.64 -20.75 -2.14
CA GLU A 225 11.26 -20.48 -0.84
C GLU A 225 12.28 -19.34 -0.89
N LYS A 226 12.99 -19.18 -2.01
CA LYS A 226 13.94 -18.08 -2.20
C LYS A 226 13.24 -16.72 -2.26
N LEU A 227 11.94 -16.69 -2.57
CA LEU A 227 11.13 -15.47 -2.60
C LEU A 227 10.68 -15.04 -1.19
N TYR A 228 10.79 -15.90 -0.17
CA TYR A 228 10.31 -15.58 1.18
C TYR A 228 11.05 -14.38 1.78
N LEU A 229 12.38 -14.40 1.74
CA LEU A 229 13.20 -13.31 2.29
C LEU A 229 12.92 -11.95 1.62
N PRO A 230 12.93 -11.83 0.28
CA PRO A 230 12.57 -10.58 -0.38
C PRO A 230 11.16 -10.08 0.03
N VAL A 231 10.18 -10.96 0.07
CA VAL A 231 8.79 -10.62 0.43
C VAL A 231 8.69 -10.11 1.87
N VAL A 232 9.43 -10.70 2.81
CA VAL A 232 9.54 -10.19 4.20
C VAL A 232 10.10 -8.78 4.21
N LEU A 233 11.22 -8.53 3.52
CA LEU A 233 11.86 -7.20 3.46
C LEU A 233 10.94 -6.13 2.87
N ARG A 234 10.23 -6.45 1.78
CA ARG A 234 9.26 -5.55 1.16
C ARG A 234 8.16 -5.14 2.15
N ASN A 235 7.52 -6.11 2.79
CA ASN A 235 6.40 -5.84 3.68
C ASN A 235 6.85 -5.18 4.98
N MET A 236 8.04 -5.52 5.47
CA MET A 236 8.69 -4.84 6.61
C MET A 236 8.94 -3.36 6.29
N GLY A 237 9.53 -3.06 5.13
CA GLY A 237 9.77 -1.69 4.68
C GLY A 237 8.49 -0.90 4.48
N ASN A 238 7.51 -1.46 3.76
CA ASN A 238 6.21 -0.85 3.54
C ASN A 238 5.52 -0.48 4.86
N THR A 239 5.34 -1.44 5.76
CA THR A 239 4.68 -1.22 7.06
C THR A 239 5.42 -0.15 7.87
N MET A 240 6.75 -0.19 7.88
CA MET A 240 7.56 0.81 8.56
C MET A 240 7.34 2.21 7.99
N ILE A 241 7.36 2.39 6.67
CA ILE A 241 7.15 3.69 6.01
C ILE A 241 5.75 4.22 6.33
N TYR A 242 4.73 3.39 6.23
CA TYR A 242 3.34 3.79 6.55
C TYR A 242 3.20 4.30 7.98
N ILE A 243 3.73 3.58 8.95
CA ILE A 243 3.67 3.99 10.37
C ILE A 243 4.44 5.28 10.59
N VAL A 244 5.67 5.36 10.06
CA VAL A 244 6.55 6.52 10.25
C VAL A 244 5.98 7.79 9.62
N LEU A 245 5.55 7.73 8.36
CA LEU A 245 5.02 8.89 7.64
C LEU A 245 3.68 9.37 8.22
N THR A 246 2.79 8.45 8.60
CA THR A 246 1.53 8.84 9.25
C THR A 246 1.75 9.44 10.64
N THR A 247 2.68 8.88 11.41
CA THR A 247 3.06 9.44 12.71
C THR A 247 3.71 10.82 12.54
N TYR A 248 4.57 10.99 11.53
CA TYR A 248 5.16 12.29 11.20
C TYR A 248 4.09 13.31 10.82
N LEU A 249 3.10 12.92 10.01
CA LEU A 249 1.97 13.75 9.63
C LEU A 249 1.18 14.24 10.86
N SER A 250 0.93 13.36 11.82
CA SER A 250 0.21 13.70 13.07
C SER A 250 0.98 14.68 13.97
N GLN A 251 2.30 14.82 13.78
CA GLN A 251 3.12 15.76 14.54
C GLN A 251 3.22 17.14 13.87
N ILE A 252 3.11 17.18 12.53
CA ILE A 252 3.22 18.42 11.75
C ILE A 252 1.90 19.18 11.76
N ILE A 253 0.77 18.45 11.67
CA ILE A 253 -0.55 19.04 11.48
C ILE A 253 -1.29 19.09 12.82
N PRO A 254 -1.91 20.24 13.17
CA PRO A 254 -2.78 20.35 14.34
C PRO A 254 -3.92 19.34 14.28
N PHE A 255 -4.38 18.86 15.43
CA PHE A 255 -5.44 17.83 15.52
C PHE A 255 -6.72 18.22 14.77
N ARG A 256 -7.05 19.51 14.72
CA ARG A 256 -8.20 20.05 13.98
C ARG A 256 -8.21 19.66 12.50
N HIS A 257 -7.05 19.71 11.83
CA HIS A 257 -6.89 19.43 10.39
C HIS A 257 -6.31 18.03 10.11
N PHE A 258 -6.04 17.24 11.17
CA PHE A 258 -5.36 15.95 11.03
C PHE A 258 -6.18 14.95 10.21
N PHE A 259 -7.47 14.80 10.49
CA PHE A 259 -8.32 13.85 9.76
C PHE A 259 -8.48 14.23 8.28
N GLN A 260 -8.61 15.50 7.98
CA GLN A 260 -8.69 16.01 6.60
C GLN A 260 -7.38 15.79 5.86
N SER A 261 -6.24 15.98 6.52
CA SER A 261 -4.93 15.69 5.95
C SER A 261 -4.74 14.19 5.68
N LEU A 262 -5.25 13.34 6.56
CA LEU A 262 -5.22 11.91 6.39
C LEU A 262 -6.07 11.47 5.18
N CYS A 263 -7.25 12.08 4.98
CA CYS A 263 -8.07 11.87 3.79
C CYS A 263 -7.34 12.31 2.52
N ALA A 264 -6.74 13.52 2.50
CA ALA A 264 -5.99 14.02 1.35
C ALA A 264 -4.81 13.12 0.98
N VAL A 265 -4.04 12.68 1.98
CA VAL A 265 -2.96 11.71 1.79
C VAL A 265 -3.51 10.37 1.28
N GLY A 266 -4.65 9.91 1.80
CA GLY A 266 -5.33 8.70 1.34
C GLY A 266 -5.74 8.78 -0.13
N PHE A 267 -6.26 9.92 -0.58
CA PHE A 267 -6.62 10.14 -1.99
C PHE A 267 -5.39 10.05 -2.90
N VAL A 268 -4.29 10.70 -2.52
CA VAL A 268 -3.05 10.65 -3.32
C VAL A 268 -2.42 9.26 -3.26
N ARG A 269 -2.47 8.58 -2.14
CA ARG A 269 -1.87 7.27 -1.95
C ARG A 269 -2.64 6.16 -2.66
N GLU A 270 -3.92 5.98 -2.30
CA GLU A 270 -4.73 4.86 -2.77
C GLU A 270 -5.55 5.18 -4.02
N GLY A 271 -6.14 6.38 -4.06
CA GLY A 271 -7.07 6.75 -5.12
C GLY A 271 -6.40 7.15 -6.43
N ILE A 272 -5.25 7.81 -6.35
CA ILE A 272 -4.54 8.34 -7.53
C ILE A 272 -3.21 7.60 -7.73
N GLY A 273 -2.39 7.52 -6.67
CA GLY A 273 -1.02 7.01 -6.77
C GLY A 273 -0.94 5.52 -7.08
N GLY A 274 -1.79 4.69 -6.47
CA GLY A 274 -1.85 3.26 -6.75
C GLY A 274 -2.20 2.95 -8.21
N PRO A 275 -3.35 3.41 -8.72
CA PRO A 275 -3.73 3.19 -10.12
C PRO A 275 -2.72 3.75 -11.13
N ILE A 276 -2.20 4.96 -10.93
CA ILE A 276 -1.20 5.54 -11.83
C ILE A 276 0.09 4.72 -11.81
N ALA A 277 0.57 4.34 -10.64
CA ALA A 277 1.81 3.57 -10.52
C ALA A 277 1.68 2.20 -11.22
N THR A 278 0.58 1.48 -11.01
CA THR A 278 0.31 0.21 -11.70
C THR A 278 0.19 0.39 -13.21
N ALA A 279 -0.51 1.40 -13.67
CA ALA A 279 -0.66 1.69 -15.10
C ALA A 279 0.70 2.00 -15.77
N VAL A 280 1.52 2.85 -15.14
CA VAL A 280 2.85 3.19 -15.66
C VAL A 280 3.77 1.97 -15.70
N VAL A 281 3.79 1.16 -14.64
CA VAL A 281 4.62 -0.05 -14.58
C VAL A 281 4.14 -1.09 -15.60
N SER A 282 2.82 -1.28 -15.75
CA SER A 282 2.26 -2.19 -16.76
C SER A 282 2.62 -1.75 -18.17
N ARG A 283 2.51 -0.44 -18.46
CA ARG A 283 2.89 0.11 -19.76
C ARG A 283 4.39 -0.01 -20.02
N LEU A 284 5.22 0.30 -19.02
CA LEU A 284 6.67 0.13 -19.11
C LEU A 284 7.02 -1.32 -19.41
N PHE A 285 6.40 -2.27 -18.70
CA PHE A 285 6.62 -3.71 -18.93
C PHE A 285 6.24 -4.12 -20.36
N LYS A 286 5.09 -3.68 -20.88
CA LYS A 286 4.69 -3.98 -22.28
C LYS A 286 5.67 -3.43 -23.30
N ILE A 287 6.13 -2.19 -23.13
CA ILE A 287 7.13 -1.58 -24.03
C ILE A 287 8.44 -2.37 -23.97
N THR A 288 8.88 -2.78 -22.77
CA THR A 288 10.10 -3.56 -22.59
C THR A 288 9.97 -4.95 -23.21
N VAL A 289 8.81 -5.62 -23.06
CA VAL A 289 8.53 -6.91 -23.72
C VAL A 289 8.61 -6.77 -25.23
N GLN A 290 7.99 -5.74 -25.80
CA GLN A 290 8.01 -5.49 -27.24
C GLN A 290 9.44 -5.23 -27.75
N SER A 291 10.21 -4.41 -27.05
CA SER A 291 11.63 -4.14 -27.38
C SER A 291 12.47 -5.40 -27.33
N ASN A 292 12.30 -6.22 -26.31
CA ASN A 292 13.04 -7.47 -26.15
C ASN A 292 12.64 -8.53 -27.19
N TYR A 293 11.38 -8.53 -27.67
CA TYR A 293 11.00 -9.37 -28.80
C TYR A 293 11.78 -9.01 -30.07
N TYR A 294 11.95 -7.72 -30.38
CA TYR A 294 12.75 -7.30 -31.53
C TYR A 294 14.23 -7.64 -31.37
N THR A 295 14.77 -7.46 -30.17
CA THR A 295 16.19 -7.70 -29.89
C THR A 295 16.51 -9.19 -29.91
N LEU A 296 15.77 -10.03 -29.19
CA LEU A 296 16.02 -11.48 -29.12
C LEU A 296 15.56 -12.19 -30.38
N GLY A 297 14.46 -11.77 -31.01
CA GLY A 297 14.00 -12.34 -32.28
C GLY A 297 14.93 -12.04 -33.45
N GLY A 298 15.56 -10.84 -33.44
CA GLY A 298 16.51 -10.46 -34.49
C GLY A 298 17.84 -11.20 -34.48
N VAL A 299 18.21 -11.80 -33.34
CA VAL A 299 19.43 -12.64 -33.22
C VAL A 299 19.22 -14.06 -33.80
N LEU A 300 17.97 -14.44 -33.99
CA LEU A 300 17.55 -15.79 -34.33
C LEU A 300 17.12 -15.82 -35.80
N ASP A 301 18.09 -15.90 -36.67
CA ASP A 301 17.88 -16.08 -38.11
C ASP A 301 17.94 -17.56 -38.53
N SER A 302 17.60 -17.83 -39.80
CA SER A 302 17.62 -19.17 -40.40
C SER A 302 19.02 -19.82 -40.50
N LEU A 303 20.08 -19.07 -40.19
CA LEU A 303 21.47 -19.55 -40.21
C LEU A 303 21.90 -20.15 -38.87
N ASN A 304 21.15 -19.91 -37.80
CA ASN A 304 21.47 -20.44 -36.47
C ASN A 304 21.13 -21.93 -36.38
N PRO A 305 22.14 -22.84 -36.20
CA PRO A 305 21.94 -24.29 -36.22
C PRO A 305 21.01 -24.80 -35.10
N VAL A 306 20.75 -24.01 -34.04
CA VAL A 306 19.81 -24.35 -32.97
C VAL A 306 18.36 -24.13 -33.42
N THR A 307 18.10 -23.08 -34.20
CA THR A 307 16.75 -22.74 -34.66
C THR A 307 16.27 -23.67 -35.79
N VAL A 308 17.17 -24.10 -36.64
CA VAL A 308 16.86 -25.00 -37.80
C VAL A 308 16.41 -26.40 -37.32
N ARG A 309 16.84 -26.84 -36.14
CA ARG A 309 16.55 -28.20 -35.64
C ARG A 309 15.30 -28.29 -34.75
N LEU A 310 14.77 -27.20 -34.29
CA LEU A 310 13.62 -27.20 -33.38
C LEU A 310 12.31 -26.90 -34.12
N PRO A 311 11.19 -27.58 -33.79
CA PRO A 311 9.88 -27.22 -34.28
C PRO A 311 9.56 -25.74 -33.86
N PHE A 312 8.96 -25.00 -34.80
CA PHE A 312 8.67 -23.57 -34.60
C PHE A 312 7.87 -23.28 -33.33
N SER A 313 6.95 -24.16 -32.95
CA SER A 313 6.12 -23.99 -31.73
C SER A 313 6.95 -24.05 -30.45
N ILE A 314 7.91 -24.95 -30.35
CA ILE A 314 8.81 -25.08 -29.18
C ILE A 314 9.73 -23.86 -29.11
N TYR A 315 10.31 -23.52 -30.25
CA TYR A 315 11.16 -22.34 -30.38
C TYR A 315 10.45 -21.05 -29.96
N PHE A 316 9.26 -20.82 -30.49
CA PHE A 316 8.49 -19.61 -30.17
C PHE A 316 8.10 -19.54 -28.67
N GLY A 317 7.75 -20.69 -28.08
CA GLY A 317 7.47 -20.78 -26.66
C GLY A 317 8.66 -20.41 -25.77
N GLU A 318 9.85 -20.92 -26.10
CA GLU A 318 11.08 -20.61 -25.35
C GLU A 318 11.51 -19.14 -25.56
N LEU A 319 11.38 -18.61 -26.77
CA LEU A 319 11.61 -17.19 -27.04
C LEU A 319 10.70 -16.32 -26.19
N GLN A 320 9.40 -16.62 -26.17
CA GLN A 320 8.43 -15.86 -25.36
C GLN A 320 8.79 -15.89 -23.87
N ARG A 321 9.16 -17.07 -23.34
CA ARG A 321 9.58 -17.23 -21.95
C ARG A 321 10.82 -16.38 -21.63
N GLN A 322 11.83 -16.39 -22.49
CA GLN A 322 13.05 -15.61 -22.31
C GLN A 322 12.79 -14.10 -22.41
N VAL A 323 11.98 -13.66 -23.37
CA VAL A 323 11.58 -12.26 -23.51
C VAL A 323 10.90 -11.76 -22.24
N ILE A 324 9.94 -12.51 -21.71
CA ILE A 324 9.22 -12.12 -20.47
C ILE A 324 10.21 -12.05 -19.30
N LEU A 325 11.09 -13.04 -19.16
CA LEU A 325 12.07 -13.12 -18.06
C LEU A 325 13.04 -11.92 -18.10
N VAL A 326 13.60 -11.61 -19.26
CA VAL A 326 14.51 -10.46 -19.45
C VAL A 326 13.76 -9.16 -19.17
N SER A 327 12.53 -9.02 -19.66
CA SER A 327 11.71 -7.82 -19.47
C SER A 327 11.33 -7.59 -18.01
N VAL A 328 10.97 -8.66 -17.28
CA VAL A 328 10.72 -8.57 -15.83
C VAL A 328 11.98 -8.09 -15.11
N LYS A 329 13.13 -8.68 -15.42
CA LYS A 329 14.41 -8.31 -14.81
C LYS A 329 14.80 -6.86 -15.10
N GLU A 330 14.59 -6.41 -16.33
CA GLU A 330 14.88 -5.04 -16.76
C GLU A 330 14.02 -4.01 -16.03
N VAL A 331 12.72 -4.25 -15.89
CA VAL A 331 11.83 -3.34 -15.15
C VAL A 331 12.17 -3.31 -13.64
N PHE A 332 12.59 -4.44 -13.05
CA PHE A 332 13.14 -4.42 -11.69
C PHE A 332 14.43 -3.58 -11.62
N GLY A 333 15.29 -3.64 -12.64
CA GLY A 333 16.49 -2.79 -12.73
C GLY A 333 16.17 -1.29 -12.76
N TYR A 334 15.19 -0.88 -13.56
CA TYR A 334 14.71 0.51 -13.56
C TYR A 334 14.15 0.94 -12.20
N ALA A 335 13.42 0.05 -11.54
CA ALA A 335 12.90 0.32 -10.20
C ALA A 335 14.01 0.46 -9.14
N VAL A 336 15.09 -0.32 -9.24
CA VAL A 336 16.26 -0.19 -8.36
C VAL A 336 16.91 1.18 -8.55
N LEU A 337 17.13 1.61 -9.79
CA LEU A 337 17.68 2.94 -10.07
C LEU A 337 16.80 4.06 -9.52
N ALA A 338 15.49 3.98 -9.75
CA ALA A 338 14.53 4.93 -9.18
C ALA A 338 14.53 4.92 -7.64
N GLY A 339 14.64 3.74 -7.04
CA GLY A 339 14.75 3.57 -5.58
C GLY A 339 16.02 4.20 -5.00
N ILE A 340 17.18 4.03 -5.66
CA ILE A 340 18.43 4.66 -5.26
C ILE A 340 18.34 6.19 -5.34
N LEU A 341 17.78 6.72 -6.44
CA LEU A 341 17.54 8.17 -6.59
C LEU A 341 16.63 8.71 -5.48
N LEU A 342 15.60 7.95 -5.11
CA LEU A 342 14.72 8.30 -4.00
C LEU A 342 15.45 8.29 -2.65
N LEU A 343 16.32 7.32 -2.39
CA LEU A 343 17.15 7.30 -1.18
C LEU A 343 18.06 8.52 -1.10
N ILE A 344 18.69 8.91 -2.20
CA ILE A 344 19.49 10.13 -2.30
C ILE A 344 18.61 11.36 -2.01
N PHE A 345 17.42 11.44 -2.60
CA PHE A 345 16.48 12.52 -2.32
C PHE A 345 16.12 12.61 -0.83
N ILE A 346 15.85 11.48 -0.16
CA ILE A 346 15.53 11.46 1.28
C ILE A 346 16.71 11.95 2.12
N LEU A 347 17.95 11.65 1.73
CA LEU A 347 19.14 12.13 2.43
C LEU A 347 19.28 13.66 2.36
N PHE A 348 18.95 14.28 1.23
CA PHE A 348 18.99 15.73 1.06
C PHE A 348 17.71 16.45 1.53
N ALA A 349 16.57 15.74 1.60
CA ALA A 349 15.31 16.31 2.06
C ALA A 349 15.41 16.88 3.49
N ARG A 350 14.87 18.07 3.67
CA ARG A 350 14.82 18.72 4.99
C ARG A 350 13.55 18.28 5.72
N TYR A 351 13.72 17.61 6.86
CA TYR A 351 12.63 17.29 7.78
C TYR A 351 12.64 18.26 8.95
N THR A 352 11.44 18.64 9.42
CA THR A 352 11.36 19.44 10.64
C THR A 352 11.84 18.59 11.82
N LYS A 353 12.74 19.16 12.66
CA LYS A 353 13.10 18.53 13.93
C LYS A 353 11.88 18.59 14.84
N VAL A 354 11.09 17.55 14.84
CA VAL A 354 9.94 17.43 15.76
C VAL A 354 10.51 16.92 17.07
N VAL A 355 10.34 17.72 18.12
CA VAL A 355 10.65 17.24 19.47
C VAL A 355 9.69 16.11 19.79
N HIS A 356 10.22 14.93 20.05
CA HIS A 356 9.44 13.72 20.33
C HIS A 356 8.64 13.89 21.63
N ARG A 357 7.51 14.58 21.57
CA ARG A 357 6.45 14.52 22.58
C ARG A 357 5.54 13.32 22.33
N ILE A 358 6.12 12.14 22.12
CA ILE A 358 5.33 10.93 22.25
C ILE A 358 5.03 10.82 23.75
N LYS A 359 3.88 11.29 24.16
CA LYS A 359 3.27 10.80 25.40
C LYS A 359 3.04 9.32 25.15
N VAL A 360 4.01 8.50 25.55
CA VAL A 360 3.78 7.07 25.67
C VAL A 360 2.60 6.99 26.61
N PHE A 361 1.43 6.65 26.07
CA PHE A 361 0.34 6.18 26.91
C PHE A 361 0.94 4.97 27.63
N ARG A 362 1.43 5.19 28.85
CA ARG A 362 1.65 4.09 29.77
C ARG A 362 0.27 3.48 29.93
N VAL A 363 0.02 2.42 29.20
CA VAL A 363 -1.10 1.54 29.52
C VAL A 363 -0.88 1.24 30.99
N PRO A 364 -1.80 1.64 31.88
CA PRO A 364 -1.65 1.32 33.29
C PRO A 364 -1.56 -0.19 33.34
N VAL A 365 -0.34 -0.67 33.62
CA VAL A 365 -0.07 -2.08 33.76
C VAL A 365 -1.12 -2.64 34.68
N VAL A 366 -1.67 -3.79 34.34
CA VAL A 366 -2.70 -4.60 35.01
C VAL A 366 -2.57 -4.65 36.55
N GLY A 367 -1.44 -4.23 37.13
CA GLY A 367 -1.22 -4.05 38.57
C GLY A 367 -2.12 -3.04 39.28
N ARG A 368 -2.78 -2.09 38.60
CA ARG A 368 -3.76 -1.19 39.25
C ARG A 368 -5.18 -1.75 39.28
N LEU A 369 -5.51 -2.71 38.47
CA LEU A 369 -6.80 -3.41 38.55
C LEU A 369 -6.86 -4.35 39.77
N PHE A 370 -5.73 -4.91 40.19
CA PHE A 370 -5.64 -5.70 41.42
C PHE A 370 -5.58 -4.84 42.69
N ALA A 371 -5.08 -3.61 42.63
CA ALA A 371 -5.03 -2.72 43.78
C ALA A 371 -6.36 -2.04 44.10
N MET A 372 -7.33 -1.97 43.19
CA MET A 372 -8.67 -1.45 43.42
C MET A 372 -9.66 -2.50 43.97
N GLY A 373 -9.30 -3.78 43.91
CA GLY A 373 -10.09 -4.86 44.51
C GLY A 373 -9.92 -5.04 46.00
N PHE A 374 -8.81 -4.61 46.58
CA PHE A 374 -8.50 -4.79 48.01
C PHE A 374 -8.67 -3.55 48.90
N SER A 375 -9.10 -2.43 48.35
CA SER A 375 -9.25 -1.18 49.13
C SER A 375 -10.71 -0.79 49.44
N LYS A 376 -11.67 -1.72 49.32
CA LYS A 376 -13.08 -1.44 49.67
C LYS A 376 -13.58 -2.09 50.96
N GLU A 377 -12.71 -2.68 51.77
CA GLU A 377 -13.08 -3.32 53.04
C GLU A 377 -12.48 -2.67 54.29
N GLY A 378 -11.98 -1.45 54.23
CA GLY A 378 -11.37 -0.82 55.38
C GLY A 378 -11.63 0.68 55.50
N ARG A 379 -12.91 1.13 55.48
CA ARG A 379 -13.26 2.48 55.97
C ARG A 379 -14.77 2.63 56.14
N LYS A 380 -15.29 1.92 57.09
CA LYS A 380 -16.47 2.32 57.85
C LYS A 380 -16.03 2.25 59.31
N GLU A 381 -15.69 3.35 59.85
CA GLU A 381 -15.66 3.76 61.28
C GLU A 381 -14.76 4.98 61.36
N ASP A 382 -15.39 6.08 61.66
CA ASP A 382 -14.94 7.33 62.25
C ASP A 382 -15.57 8.55 61.57
N THR A 383 -16.86 8.75 61.90
CA THR A 383 -17.43 10.10 61.88
C THR A 383 -18.57 10.17 62.88
N ILE A 384 -18.20 10.25 64.18
CA ILE A 384 -19.00 10.86 65.25
C ILE A 384 -18.00 11.64 66.11
N ARG A 385 -17.85 12.90 65.82
CA ARG A 385 -17.73 14.04 66.77
C ARG A 385 -17.56 15.32 65.98
#